data_d64e420ac4fe6441813ca9ebf604ac54
#
_entry.id   d64e420ac4fe6441813ca9ebf604ac54
#
_cell.length_a   1.000
_cell.length_b   1.000
_cell.length_c   1.000
_cell.angle_alpha   90.00
_cell.angle_beta   90.00
_cell.angle_gamma   90.00
#
_symmetry.space_group_name_H-M   'P 1'
#
loop_
_entity.id
_entity.type
_entity.pdbx_description
1 polymer ?
#
loop_
_entity_poly.entity_id
_entity_poly.type
_entity_poly.pdbx_seq_one_letter_code
_entity_poly.pdbx_strand_id
1 'polypeptide(L)'
;FRCYCIGGKDVRIMPYEPRNPHHLRYAAEMKTTGDAGKKLLATMTDYVLKLNHALGYDFNTVEFAVRDGIPVAIDFCNPAPDADVHSVGQANFDWVVEAAANMAIERAKRVQKGKDNLTWGTFVRGSVTG
;
A
#
# COMPACT_ATOMS: atom_id res chain seq x y z
N PHE A 1 -3.37 -11.16 2.33
CA PHE A 1 -3.63 -10.00 1.49
C PHE A 1 -2.37 -9.17 1.34
N ARG A 2 -2.22 -8.53 0.19
CA ARG A 2 -1.21 -7.50 -0.04
C ARG A 2 -1.91 -6.20 -0.42
N CYS A 3 -1.51 -5.09 0.20
CA CYS A 3 -2.19 -3.81 0.06
C CYS A 3 -1.19 -2.75 -0.39
N TYR A 4 -1.36 -2.19 -1.58
CA TYR A 4 -0.66 -0.97 -1.95
C TYR A 4 -1.22 0.22 -1.18
N CYS A 5 -0.34 1.15 -0.82
CA CYS A 5 -0.70 2.51 -0.42
C CYS A 5 0.15 3.51 -1.19
N ILE A 6 -0.47 4.40 -1.92
CA ILE A 6 0.20 5.39 -2.77
C ILE A 6 -0.28 6.79 -2.39
N GLY A 7 0.67 7.71 -2.23
CA GLY A 7 0.41 9.09 -1.83
C GLY A 7 -0.16 9.27 -0.42
N GLY A 8 -0.16 8.21 0.39
CA GLY A 8 -0.74 8.20 1.74
C GLY A 8 -2.27 8.23 1.78
N LYS A 9 -2.94 7.98 0.65
CA LYS A 9 -4.41 8.07 0.53
C LYS A 9 -5.05 6.98 -0.33
N ASP A 10 -4.41 6.59 -1.43
CA ASP A 10 -4.94 5.63 -2.38
C ASP A 10 -4.53 4.21 -1.95
N VAL A 11 -5.51 3.36 -1.62
CA VAL A 11 -5.28 2.00 -1.15
C VAL A 11 -5.89 0.99 -2.10
N ARG A 12 -5.09 -0.01 -2.50
CA ARG A 12 -5.52 -1.16 -3.31
C ARG A 12 -5.26 -2.45 -2.54
N ILE A 13 -6.31 -3.17 -2.17
CA ILE A 13 -6.21 -4.47 -1.50
C ILE A 13 -6.31 -5.57 -2.53
N MET A 14 -5.35 -6.49 -2.50
CA MET A 14 -5.28 -7.65 -3.39
C MET A 14 -5.29 -8.95 -2.57
N PRO A 15 -5.95 -10.02 -3.04
CA PRO A 15 -5.71 -11.34 -2.49
C PRO A 15 -4.23 -11.70 -2.72
N TYR A 16 -3.63 -12.41 -1.79
CA TYR A 16 -2.23 -12.82 -1.90
C TYR A 16 -2.04 -14.23 -1.32
N GLU A 17 -1.62 -15.16 -2.18
CA GLU A 17 -1.31 -16.53 -1.78
C GLU A 17 0.18 -16.82 -2.05
N PRO A 18 1.05 -16.65 -1.04
CA PRO A 18 2.50 -16.77 -1.21
C PRO A 18 2.97 -18.18 -1.59
N ARG A 19 2.15 -19.21 -1.37
CA ARG A 19 2.46 -20.60 -1.74
C ARG A 19 2.31 -20.88 -3.22
N ASN A 20 1.58 -20.02 -3.94
CA ASN A 20 1.41 -20.16 -5.38
C ASN A 20 2.67 -19.74 -6.14
N PRO A 21 2.90 -20.25 -7.36
CA PRO A 21 3.87 -19.70 -8.29
C PRO A 21 3.69 -18.18 -8.46
N HIS A 22 4.77 -17.47 -8.73
CA HIS A 22 4.81 -16.00 -8.73
C HIS A 22 3.65 -15.35 -9.51
N HIS A 23 3.39 -15.81 -10.73
CA HIS A 23 2.34 -15.28 -11.62
C HIS A 23 0.90 -15.63 -11.19
N LEU A 24 0.72 -16.46 -10.16
CA LEU A 24 -0.59 -16.87 -9.64
C LEU A 24 -0.85 -16.36 -8.21
N ARG A 25 0.07 -15.66 -7.61
CA ARG A 25 -0.06 -15.20 -6.21
C ARG A 25 -1.23 -14.26 -5.99
N TYR A 26 -1.62 -13.50 -7.01
CA TYR A 26 -2.71 -12.53 -6.97
C TYR A 26 -3.95 -12.94 -7.75
N ALA A 27 -3.94 -14.13 -8.37
CA ALA A 27 -5.03 -14.63 -9.19
C ALA A 27 -6.23 -15.18 -8.41
N ALA A 28 -6.11 -15.32 -7.09
CA ALA A 28 -7.19 -15.80 -6.26
C ALA A 28 -8.37 -14.80 -6.23
N GLU A 29 -9.59 -15.32 -6.22
CA GLU A 29 -10.76 -14.48 -5.98
C GLU A 29 -10.75 -13.92 -4.55
N MET A 30 -11.17 -12.66 -4.42
CA MET A 30 -11.30 -12.01 -3.12
C MET A 30 -12.51 -12.60 -2.36
N LYS A 31 -12.28 -13.59 -1.49
CA LYS A 31 -13.34 -14.26 -0.71
C LYS A 31 -13.82 -13.42 0.47
N THR A 32 -14.05 -12.13 0.25
CA THR A 32 -14.50 -11.18 1.28
C THR A 32 -15.90 -10.70 0.96
N THR A 33 -16.87 -11.62 0.98
CA THR A 33 -18.30 -11.35 0.71
C THR A 33 -19.07 -11.04 1.99
N GLY A 34 -20.20 -10.37 1.85
CA GLY A 34 -21.07 -10.00 2.97
C GLY A 34 -20.52 -8.89 3.87
N ASP A 35 -21.22 -8.60 4.95
CA ASP A 35 -20.87 -7.47 5.84
C ASP A 35 -19.56 -7.70 6.61
N ALA A 36 -19.27 -8.93 7.00
CA ALA A 36 -18.00 -9.30 7.63
C ALA A 36 -16.82 -9.05 6.70
N GLY A 37 -16.93 -9.40 5.41
CA GLY A 37 -15.92 -9.13 4.40
C GLY A 37 -15.69 -7.63 4.18
N LYS A 38 -16.76 -6.85 4.06
CA LYS A 38 -16.68 -5.38 3.94
C LYS A 38 -15.99 -4.76 5.15
N LYS A 39 -16.35 -5.20 6.36
CA LYS A 39 -15.71 -4.74 7.59
C LYS A 39 -14.23 -5.06 7.64
N LEU A 40 -13.83 -6.26 7.23
CA LEU A 40 -12.43 -6.66 7.15
C LEU A 40 -11.63 -5.76 6.19
N LEU A 41 -12.15 -5.53 4.97
CA LEU A 41 -11.51 -4.65 3.98
C LEU A 41 -11.39 -3.22 4.50
N ALA A 42 -12.43 -2.68 5.13
CA ALA A 42 -12.40 -1.34 5.73
C ALA A 42 -11.36 -1.25 6.86
N THR A 43 -11.26 -2.28 7.72
CA THR A 43 -10.26 -2.35 8.78
C THR A 43 -8.84 -2.40 8.21
N MET A 44 -8.59 -3.23 7.17
CA MET A 44 -7.28 -3.27 6.51
C MET A 44 -6.93 -1.92 5.87
N THR A 45 -7.88 -1.26 5.22
CA THR A 45 -7.67 0.07 4.64
C THR A 45 -7.24 1.08 5.71
N ASP A 46 -7.94 1.12 6.84
CA ASP A 46 -7.59 2.00 7.97
C ASP A 46 -6.18 1.70 8.52
N TYR A 47 -5.84 0.41 8.70
CA TYR A 47 -4.52 0.01 9.17
C TYR A 47 -3.40 0.38 8.19
N VAL A 48 -3.62 0.18 6.88
CA VAL A 48 -2.67 0.57 5.84
C VAL A 48 -2.42 2.07 5.87
N LEU A 49 -3.47 2.89 5.94
CA LEU A 49 -3.33 4.35 6.00
C LEU A 49 -2.57 4.80 7.25
N LYS A 50 -2.90 4.24 8.42
CA LYS A 50 -2.22 4.54 9.68
C LYS A 50 -0.74 4.16 9.65
N LEU A 51 -0.42 2.96 9.16
CA LEU A 51 0.96 2.49 9.02
C LEU A 51 1.77 3.40 8.09
N ASN A 52 1.24 3.69 6.91
CA ASN A 52 1.94 4.54 5.95
C ASN A 52 2.14 5.97 6.45
N HIS A 53 1.15 6.52 7.13
CA HIS A 53 1.27 7.85 7.75
C HIS A 53 2.33 7.85 8.86
N ALA A 54 2.33 6.86 9.74
CA ALA A 54 3.28 6.74 10.84
C ALA A 54 4.72 6.51 10.36
N LEU A 55 4.89 5.78 9.24
CA LEU A 55 6.20 5.46 8.66
C LEU A 55 6.67 6.51 7.64
N GLY A 56 5.81 7.42 7.20
CA GLY A 56 6.15 8.49 6.25
C GLY A 56 6.37 8.01 4.82
N TYR A 57 5.76 6.91 4.40
CA TYR A 57 5.89 6.40 3.04
C TYR A 57 4.91 7.06 2.07
N ASP A 58 5.42 7.46 0.92
CA ASP A 58 4.61 7.90 -0.22
C ASP A 58 4.17 6.74 -1.11
N PHE A 59 4.96 5.66 -1.14
CA PHE A 59 4.67 4.45 -1.88
C PHE A 59 5.11 3.24 -1.04
N ASN A 60 4.19 2.33 -0.76
CA ASN A 60 4.48 1.17 0.10
C ASN A 60 3.48 0.04 -0.16
N THR A 61 3.84 -1.18 0.23
CA THR A 61 2.89 -2.27 0.42
C THR A 61 2.90 -2.76 1.86
N VAL A 62 1.71 -3.17 2.30
CA VAL A 62 1.50 -3.85 3.58
C VAL A 62 0.92 -5.22 3.31
N GLU A 63 1.52 -6.26 3.88
CA GLU A 63 0.99 -7.62 3.82
C GLU A 63 0.28 -7.98 5.13
N PHE A 64 -0.92 -8.54 5.00
CA PHE A 64 -1.73 -9.01 6.12
C PHE A 64 -2.01 -10.50 6.03
N ALA A 65 -1.76 -11.21 7.13
CA ALA A 65 -2.46 -12.46 7.44
C ALA A 65 -3.78 -12.13 8.17
N VAL A 66 -4.78 -12.98 8.00
CA VAL A 66 -6.05 -12.83 8.73
C VAL A 66 -6.28 -14.06 9.61
N ARG A 67 -6.46 -13.83 10.91
CA ARG A 67 -6.81 -14.86 11.88
C ARG A 67 -8.07 -14.43 12.62
N ASP A 68 -9.07 -15.27 12.63
CA ASP A 68 -10.35 -15.02 13.33
C ASP A 68 -11.01 -13.68 12.96
N GLY A 69 -10.89 -13.29 11.67
CA GLY A 69 -11.40 -12.02 11.15
C GLY A 69 -10.55 -10.79 11.52
N ILE A 70 -9.41 -10.97 12.18
CA ILE A 70 -8.51 -9.90 12.58
C ILE A 70 -7.30 -9.85 11.63
N PRO A 71 -7.07 -8.72 10.92
CA PRO A 71 -5.86 -8.56 10.11
C PRO A 71 -4.65 -8.30 10.99
N VAL A 72 -3.57 -9.05 10.72
CA VAL A 72 -2.27 -8.91 11.38
C VAL A 72 -1.24 -8.55 10.33
N ALA A 73 -0.58 -7.40 10.45
CA ALA A 73 0.48 -7.00 9.53
C ALA A 73 1.72 -7.88 9.73
N ILE A 74 2.21 -8.47 8.65
CA ILE A 74 3.36 -9.38 8.63
C ILE A 74 4.56 -8.81 7.87
N ASP A 75 4.32 -7.97 6.87
CA ASP A 75 5.33 -7.17 6.19
C ASP A 75 4.70 -5.81 5.86
N PHE A 76 5.36 -4.71 6.24
CA PHE A 76 4.78 -3.37 6.11
C PHE A 76 5.79 -2.26 5.78
N CYS A 77 7.03 -2.63 5.45
CA CYS A 77 8.11 -1.69 5.08
C CYS A 77 8.66 -2.03 3.70
N ASN A 78 7.85 -1.92 2.67
CA ASN A 78 8.24 -2.23 1.29
C ASN A 78 7.99 -1.04 0.35
N PRO A 79 8.93 -0.05 0.30
CA PRO A 79 8.78 1.18 -0.49
C PRO A 79 9.01 0.98 -2.00
N ALA A 80 9.44 -0.20 -2.42
CA ALA A 80 9.66 -0.56 -3.83
C ALA A 80 8.99 -1.92 -4.13
N PRO A 81 7.67 -2.02 -3.95
CA PRO A 81 6.97 -3.28 -4.13
C PRO A 81 6.92 -3.70 -5.59
N ASP A 82 6.88 -5.01 -5.79
CA ASP A 82 6.61 -5.58 -7.11
C ASP A 82 5.25 -5.10 -7.64
N ALA A 83 5.27 -4.51 -8.84
CA ALA A 83 4.11 -4.06 -9.58
C ALA A 83 4.18 -4.50 -11.06
N ASP A 84 4.98 -5.54 -11.36
CA ASP A 84 5.06 -6.10 -12.71
C ASP A 84 3.70 -6.65 -13.17
N VAL A 85 3.31 -6.34 -14.40
CA VAL A 85 2.01 -6.74 -14.96
C VAL A 85 1.81 -8.25 -14.98
N HIS A 86 2.89 -9.03 -15.20
CA HIS A 86 2.83 -10.50 -15.21
C HIS A 86 2.72 -11.09 -13.79
N SER A 87 3.08 -10.32 -12.79
CA SER A 87 2.95 -10.70 -11.38
C SER A 87 1.58 -10.33 -10.82
N VAL A 88 1.23 -9.04 -10.85
CA VAL A 88 0.03 -8.51 -10.17
C VAL A 88 -1.23 -8.52 -11.04
N GLY A 89 -1.09 -8.74 -12.35
CA GLY A 89 -2.16 -8.71 -13.34
C GLY A 89 -2.52 -7.29 -13.79
N GLN A 90 -3.12 -7.21 -14.99
CA GLN A 90 -3.36 -5.94 -15.70
C GLN A 90 -4.12 -4.92 -14.84
N ALA A 91 -5.23 -5.32 -14.22
CA ALA A 91 -6.08 -4.39 -13.47
C ALA A 91 -5.38 -3.77 -12.24
N ASN A 92 -4.47 -4.50 -11.59
CA ASN A 92 -3.69 -3.98 -10.47
C ASN A 92 -2.54 -3.10 -10.98
N PHE A 93 -1.89 -3.51 -12.08
CA PHE A 93 -0.87 -2.71 -12.75
C PHE A 93 -1.40 -1.35 -13.18
N ASP A 94 -2.51 -1.31 -13.92
CA ASP A 94 -3.12 -0.06 -14.39
C ASP A 94 -3.45 0.88 -13.24
N TRP A 95 -4.03 0.32 -12.16
CA TRP A 95 -4.33 1.10 -10.96
C TRP A 95 -3.05 1.68 -10.30
N VAL A 96 -1.97 0.90 -10.20
CA VAL A 96 -0.69 1.38 -9.64
C VAL A 96 -0.11 2.50 -10.50
N VAL A 97 -0.13 2.35 -11.83
CA VAL A 97 0.37 3.37 -12.76
C VAL A 97 -0.41 4.67 -12.60
N GLU A 98 -1.73 4.60 -12.57
CA GLU A 98 -2.59 5.79 -12.40
C GLU A 98 -2.35 6.47 -11.03
N ALA A 99 -2.38 5.71 -9.95
CA ALA A 99 -2.18 6.24 -8.60
C ALA A 99 -0.78 6.85 -8.41
N ALA A 100 0.26 6.20 -8.93
CA ALA A 100 1.64 6.70 -8.87
C ALA A 100 1.81 7.98 -9.71
N ALA A 101 1.24 8.04 -10.92
CA ALA A 101 1.27 9.24 -11.76
C ALA A 101 0.57 10.42 -11.07
N ASN A 102 -0.62 10.20 -10.51
CA ASN A 102 -1.37 11.21 -9.78
C ASN A 102 -0.59 11.70 -8.56
N MET A 103 -0.02 10.80 -7.77
CA MET A 103 0.85 11.15 -6.63
C MET A 103 2.04 12.00 -7.10
N ALA A 104 2.76 11.59 -8.14
CA ALA A 104 3.92 12.33 -8.66
C ALA A 104 3.54 13.75 -9.11
N ILE A 105 2.42 13.92 -9.81
CA ILE A 105 1.90 15.22 -10.24
C ILE A 105 1.54 16.08 -9.03
N GLU A 106 0.85 15.53 -8.03
CA GLU A 106 0.51 16.26 -6.81
C GLU A 106 1.76 16.70 -6.03
N ARG A 107 2.76 15.82 -5.92
CA ARG A 107 4.03 16.16 -5.26
C ARG A 107 4.79 17.25 -6.02
N ALA A 108 4.88 17.16 -7.34
CA ALA A 108 5.53 18.18 -8.17
C ALA A 108 4.90 19.57 -7.99
N LYS A 109 3.55 19.63 -7.91
CA LYS A 109 2.84 20.90 -7.66
C LYS A 109 3.10 21.49 -6.28
N ARG A 110 3.53 20.69 -5.30
CA ARG A 110 3.80 21.13 -3.90
C ARG A 110 5.26 21.46 -3.64
N VAL A 111 6.17 21.23 -4.60
CA VAL A 111 7.60 21.52 -4.46
C VAL A 111 7.80 22.99 -4.14
N GLN A 112 8.58 23.28 -3.11
CA GLN A 112 9.00 24.62 -2.72
C GLN A 112 10.51 24.76 -2.86
N LYS A 113 10.95 25.76 -3.63
CA LYS A 113 12.38 26.03 -3.83
C LYS A 113 13.08 26.30 -2.50
N GLY A 114 14.21 25.66 -2.27
CA GLY A 114 15.03 25.84 -1.06
C GLY A 114 14.51 25.10 0.18
N LYS A 115 13.42 24.32 0.05
CA LYS A 115 12.93 23.47 1.14
C LYS A 115 13.18 21.99 0.83
N ASP A 116 13.32 21.20 1.87
CA ASP A 116 13.31 19.75 1.75
C ASP A 116 11.88 19.28 1.46
N ASN A 117 11.72 18.68 0.29
CA ASN A 117 10.45 18.18 -0.19
C ASN A 117 10.33 16.64 -0.06
N LEU A 118 11.30 15.98 0.58
CA LEU A 118 11.32 14.54 0.79
C LEU A 118 10.51 14.18 2.03
N THR A 119 9.39 13.48 1.86
CA THR A 119 8.48 13.11 2.93
C THR A 119 9.17 12.27 4.00
N TRP A 120 9.89 11.23 3.58
CA TRP A 120 10.56 10.31 4.50
C TRP A 120 11.76 10.96 5.21
N GLY A 121 12.55 11.74 4.51
CA GLY A 121 13.66 12.50 5.12
C GLY A 121 13.18 13.49 6.19
N THR A 122 12.03 14.13 5.99
CA THR A 122 11.40 14.99 6.98
C THR A 122 10.93 14.21 8.21
N PHE A 123 10.33 13.04 7.99
CA PHE A 123 9.90 12.13 9.07
C PHE A 123 11.08 11.67 9.94
N VAL A 124 12.16 11.17 9.31
CA VAL A 124 13.36 10.69 10.02
C VAL A 124 14.01 11.81 10.81
N ARG A 125 14.18 12.98 10.24
CA ARG A 125 14.74 14.15 10.96
C ARG A 125 13.87 14.56 12.14
N GLY A 126 12.56 14.60 11.96
CA GLY A 126 11.62 14.91 13.04
C GLY A 126 11.68 13.94 14.21
N SER A 127 11.94 12.64 13.94
CA SER A 127 12.06 11.60 14.97
C SER A 127 13.39 11.65 15.76
N VAL A 128 14.43 12.26 15.19
CA VAL A 128 15.77 12.36 15.82
C VAL A 128 15.92 13.64 16.64
N THR A 129 15.15 14.68 16.33
CA THR A 129 15.20 16.00 16.99
C THR A 129 14.14 16.20 18.06
N GLY A 130 13.32 15.18 18.35
CA GLY A 130 12.28 15.19 19.39
C GLY A 130 12.79 14.81 20.77
#